data_f1ca91534bbcecd24836fb47d0db90a2
#
_entry.id   f1ca91534bbcecd24836fb47d0db90a2
#
_cell.length_a   1.000
_cell.length_b   1.000
_cell.length_c   1.000
_cell.angle_alpha   90.00
_cell.angle_beta   90.00
_cell.angle_gamma   90.00
#
_symmetry.space_group_name_H-M   'P 1'
#
loop_
_entity.id
_entity.type
_entity.pdbx_description
1 polymer ?
#
loop_
_entity_poly.entity_id
_entity_poly.type
_entity_poly.pdbx_seq_one_letter_code
_entity_poly.pdbx_strand_id
1 'polypeptide(L)'
;IILPRKRYYVIETLYTHYSHTHYAEHLECMRNILLEKEKSYVPVFDKVMKRRSAHMYNMFIAKREICDEYCQWLFPLLLELEEQIDPATYNPYQARLIGRVGELLLDVWIEKNHIHYCEVPVLYMEKVNWFHKGKAFLKAKFLGEKYDSSF
;
A
#
# COMPACT_ATOMS: atom_id res chain seq x y z
N ILE A 1 13.75 -12.56 1.23
CA ILE A 1 12.47 -12.82 0.54
C ILE A 1 12.55 -12.44 -0.94
N ILE A 2 11.65 -12.96 -1.78
CA ILE A 2 11.54 -12.63 -3.21
C ILE A 2 10.31 -11.78 -3.40
N LEU A 3 10.47 -10.63 -4.05
CA LEU A 3 9.41 -9.64 -4.26
C LEU A 3 9.23 -9.34 -5.76
N PRO A 4 8.03 -8.94 -6.21
CA PRO A 4 7.87 -8.32 -7.51
C PRO A 4 8.66 -7.02 -7.57
N ARG A 5 9.13 -6.61 -8.76
CA ARG A 5 9.79 -5.31 -8.92
C ARG A 5 8.90 -4.17 -8.46
N LYS A 6 9.50 -3.16 -7.83
CA LYS A 6 8.80 -1.95 -7.41
C LYS A 6 8.08 -1.27 -8.57
N ARG A 7 6.89 -0.80 -8.28
CA ARG A 7 6.17 0.12 -9.14
C ARG A 7 6.64 1.55 -8.87
N TYR A 8 6.89 2.32 -9.93
CA TYR A 8 7.34 3.71 -9.85
C TYR A 8 6.22 4.70 -10.18
N TYR A 9 6.10 5.72 -9.35
CA TYR A 9 5.23 6.88 -9.56
C TYR A 9 6.09 8.09 -9.92
N VAL A 10 6.05 8.48 -11.20
CA VAL A 10 6.99 9.46 -11.77
C VAL A 10 6.92 10.83 -11.08
N ILE A 11 5.71 11.29 -10.76
CA ILE A 11 5.43 12.65 -10.28
C ILE A 11 4.79 12.71 -8.90
N GLU A 12 4.57 11.58 -8.25
CA GLU A 12 3.90 11.49 -6.94
C GLU A 12 4.68 10.65 -5.96
N THR A 13 4.56 10.98 -4.68
CA THR A 13 4.97 10.09 -3.60
C THR A 13 3.90 9.01 -3.39
N LEU A 14 4.21 7.98 -2.62
CA LEU A 14 3.22 6.96 -2.25
C LEU A 14 2.04 7.58 -1.52
N TYR A 15 2.31 8.50 -0.59
CA TYR A 15 1.26 9.22 0.14
C TYR A 15 0.37 10.05 -0.80
N THR A 16 0.96 10.89 -1.66
CA THR A 16 0.17 11.76 -2.55
C THR A 16 -0.59 10.96 -3.59
N HIS A 17 0.00 9.88 -4.12
CA HIS A 17 -0.69 8.98 -5.04
C HIS A 17 -1.90 8.31 -4.37
N TYR A 18 -1.71 7.76 -3.16
CA TYR A 18 -2.79 7.15 -2.39
C TYR A 18 -3.89 8.16 -2.10
N SER A 19 -3.54 9.36 -1.63
CA SER A 19 -4.50 10.41 -1.27
C SER A 19 -5.32 10.92 -2.46
N HIS A 20 -4.75 10.94 -3.67
CA HIS A 20 -5.48 11.33 -4.88
C HIS A 20 -6.42 10.23 -5.37
N THR A 21 -5.99 8.97 -5.32
CA THR A 21 -6.75 7.83 -5.86
C THR A 21 -7.70 7.19 -4.84
N HIS A 22 -7.40 7.33 -3.56
CA HIS A 22 -8.17 6.83 -2.42
C HIS A 22 -8.38 7.96 -1.39
N TYR A 23 -8.50 7.64 -0.12
CA TYR A 23 -8.73 8.59 0.96
C TYR A 23 -7.50 8.67 1.87
N ALA A 24 -7.00 9.90 2.09
CA ALA A 24 -5.81 10.15 2.92
C ALA A 24 -5.99 9.64 4.36
N GLU A 25 -7.23 9.71 4.87
CA GLU A 25 -7.60 9.27 6.23
C GLU A 25 -7.19 7.82 6.54
N HIS A 26 -7.15 6.93 5.54
CA HIS A 26 -6.70 5.55 5.73
C HIS A 26 -5.24 5.49 6.19
N LEU A 27 -4.37 6.29 5.57
CA LEU A 27 -2.94 6.35 5.92
C LEU A 27 -2.70 7.11 7.22
N GLU A 28 -3.51 8.14 7.49
CA GLU A 28 -3.44 8.91 8.72
C GLU A 28 -3.89 8.06 9.92
N CYS A 29 -4.97 7.30 9.76
CA CYS A 29 -5.45 6.34 10.75
C CYS A 29 -4.38 5.27 11.02
N MET A 30 -3.84 4.63 9.97
CA MET A 30 -2.77 3.64 10.13
C MET A 30 -1.53 4.22 10.83
N ARG A 31 -1.15 5.45 10.51
CA ARG A 31 -0.04 6.14 11.18
C ARG A 31 -0.30 6.32 12.67
N ASN A 32 -1.53 6.65 13.07
CA ASN A 32 -1.91 6.78 14.48
C ASN A 32 -1.90 5.42 15.18
N ILE A 33 -2.42 4.37 14.55
CA ILE A 33 -2.33 2.99 15.06
C ILE A 33 -0.86 2.59 15.31
N LEU A 34 0.03 2.88 14.33
CA LEU A 34 1.47 2.64 14.52
C LEU A 34 2.06 3.47 15.67
N LEU A 35 1.61 4.70 15.86
CA LEU A 35 2.08 5.56 16.94
C LEU A 35 1.71 5.00 18.31
N GLU A 36 0.56 4.36 18.43
CA GLU A 36 0.05 3.77 19.67
C GLU A 36 0.66 2.40 19.95
N LYS A 37 0.68 1.51 18.96
CA LYS A 37 1.04 0.10 19.12
C LYS A 37 2.49 -0.23 18.77
N GLU A 38 3.05 0.46 17.77
CA GLU A 38 4.35 0.16 17.14
C GLU A 38 5.16 1.43 16.88
N LYS A 39 5.28 2.28 17.87
CA LYS A 39 5.88 3.63 17.77
C LYS A 39 7.21 3.67 17.03
N SER A 40 8.02 2.61 17.16
CA SER A 40 9.33 2.49 16.49
C SER A 40 9.23 2.40 14.96
N TYR A 41 8.06 2.07 14.39
CA TYR A 41 7.80 1.99 12.96
C TYR A 41 7.41 3.32 12.33
N VAL A 42 6.93 4.30 13.12
CA VAL A 42 6.42 5.59 12.59
C VAL A 42 7.46 6.33 11.75
N PRO A 43 8.73 6.51 12.16
CA PRO A 43 9.71 7.19 11.33
C PRO A 43 9.97 6.47 9.98
N VAL A 44 9.90 5.14 9.98
CA VAL A 44 10.07 4.34 8.76
C VAL A 44 8.83 4.44 7.87
N PHE A 45 7.62 4.41 8.44
CA PHE A 45 6.39 4.66 7.72
C PHE A 45 6.43 6.03 7.02
N ASP A 46 6.75 7.09 7.75
CA ASP A 46 6.84 8.46 7.20
C ASP A 46 7.90 8.55 6.08
N LYS A 47 9.02 7.84 6.21
CA LYS A 47 10.07 7.75 5.18
C LYS A 47 9.58 7.02 3.93
N VAL A 48 8.91 5.88 4.09
CA VAL A 48 8.38 5.08 2.98
C VAL A 48 7.29 5.84 2.25
N MET A 49 6.36 6.49 2.95
CA MET A 49 5.29 7.28 2.34
C MET A 49 5.79 8.44 1.48
N LYS A 50 6.99 8.95 1.71
CA LYS A 50 7.65 9.99 0.88
C LYS A 50 8.33 9.43 -0.38
N ARG A 51 8.49 8.12 -0.52
CA ARG A 51 9.10 7.48 -1.70
C ARG A 51 8.18 7.59 -2.91
N ARG A 52 8.77 7.43 -4.08
CA ARG A 52 8.07 7.37 -5.37
C ARG A 52 7.99 5.95 -5.93
N SER A 53 8.32 4.95 -5.13
CA SER A 53 8.27 3.54 -5.53
C SER A 53 8.03 2.63 -4.34
N ALA A 54 7.30 1.54 -4.55
CA ALA A 54 7.04 0.49 -3.58
C ALA A 54 6.72 -0.84 -4.27
N HIS A 55 6.78 -1.93 -3.50
CA HIS A 55 6.30 -3.25 -3.92
C HIS A 55 4.77 -3.29 -3.77
N MET A 56 4.06 -2.81 -4.82
CA MET A 56 2.61 -2.59 -4.82
C MET A 56 1.79 -3.83 -5.16
N TYR A 57 2.15 -4.95 -4.55
CA TYR A 57 1.41 -6.20 -4.72
C TYR A 57 1.48 -6.99 -3.42
N ASN A 58 0.36 -7.55 -2.97
CA ASN A 58 0.34 -8.50 -1.86
C ASN A 58 0.89 -9.87 -2.31
N MET A 59 2.09 -9.87 -2.91
CA MET A 59 2.76 -11.04 -3.43
C MET A 59 4.20 -11.08 -2.98
N PHE A 60 4.60 -12.17 -2.35
CA PHE A 60 5.99 -12.46 -2.03
C PHE A 60 6.22 -13.96 -1.85
N ILE A 61 7.48 -14.37 -1.96
CA ILE A 61 7.92 -15.72 -1.60
C ILE A 61 8.93 -15.56 -0.46
N ALA A 62 8.67 -16.18 0.65
CA ALA A 62 9.53 -16.11 1.82
C ALA A 62 9.65 -17.48 2.50
N LYS A 63 10.65 -17.63 3.37
CA LYS A 63 10.67 -18.73 4.33
C LYS A 63 9.48 -18.55 5.28
N ARG A 64 9.02 -19.68 5.82
CA ARG A 64 7.85 -19.70 6.70
C ARG A 64 8.03 -18.78 7.91
N GLU A 65 9.18 -18.81 8.54
CA GLU A 65 9.49 -18.02 9.73
C GLU A 65 9.33 -16.52 9.45
N ILE A 66 9.87 -16.05 8.30
CA ILE A 66 9.74 -14.63 7.88
C ILE A 66 8.28 -14.26 7.57
N CYS A 67 7.54 -15.19 6.96
CA CYS A 67 6.12 -14.99 6.67
C CYS A 67 5.32 -14.91 7.97
N ASP A 68 5.57 -15.80 8.92
CA ASP A 68 4.88 -15.84 10.20
C ASP A 68 5.18 -14.56 11.02
N GLU A 69 6.43 -14.09 11.07
CA GLU A 69 6.80 -12.83 11.72
C GLU A 69 6.10 -11.61 11.09
N TYR A 70 6.08 -11.54 9.75
CA TYR A 70 5.40 -10.47 9.03
C TYR A 70 3.89 -10.47 9.30
N CYS A 71 3.26 -11.64 9.23
CA CYS A 71 1.83 -11.78 9.47
C CYS A 71 1.43 -11.45 10.91
N GLN A 72 2.24 -11.88 11.89
CA GLN A 72 2.02 -11.55 13.31
C GLN A 72 2.08 -10.05 13.58
N TRP A 73 2.93 -9.33 12.86
CA TRP A 73 3.00 -7.88 12.95
C TRP A 73 1.88 -7.19 12.18
N LEU A 74 1.58 -7.66 10.95
CA LEU A 74 0.66 -6.98 10.02
C LEU A 74 -0.80 -7.07 10.45
N PHE A 75 -1.27 -8.30 10.73
CA PHE A 75 -2.71 -8.52 10.92
C PHE A 75 -3.33 -7.77 12.09
N PRO A 76 -2.70 -7.66 13.28
CA PRO A 76 -3.26 -6.86 14.36
C PRO A 76 -3.44 -5.38 13.98
N LEU A 77 -2.54 -4.83 13.15
CA LEU A 77 -2.63 -3.44 12.68
C LEU A 77 -3.77 -3.25 11.67
N LEU A 78 -3.95 -4.22 10.76
CA LEU A 78 -5.02 -4.17 9.77
C LEU A 78 -6.40 -4.38 10.38
N LEU A 79 -6.53 -5.26 11.37
CA LEU A 79 -7.78 -5.46 12.12
C LEU A 79 -8.17 -4.20 12.90
N GLU A 80 -7.21 -3.55 13.54
CA GLU A 80 -7.44 -2.27 14.20
C GLU A 80 -7.87 -1.17 13.21
N LEU A 81 -7.25 -1.14 12.02
CA LEU A 81 -7.66 -0.21 10.97
C LEU A 81 -9.11 -0.46 10.52
N GLU A 82 -9.51 -1.72 10.39
CA GLU A 82 -10.87 -2.12 10.02
C GLU A 82 -11.90 -1.72 11.09
N GLU A 83 -11.54 -1.81 12.37
CA GLU A 83 -12.40 -1.37 13.48
C GLU A 83 -12.56 0.15 13.52
N GLN A 84 -11.51 0.92 13.18
CA GLN A 84 -11.55 2.38 13.19
C GLN A 84 -12.15 2.98 11.92
N ILE A 85 -12.03 2.28 10.78
CA ILE A 85 -12.60 2.70 9.50
C ILE A 85 -13.47 1.58 8.96
N ASP A 86 -14.78 1.73 9.05
CA ASP A 86 -15.74 0.76 8.54
C ASP A 86 -15.71 0.70 6.99
N PRO A 87 -15.21 -0.40 6.38
CA PRO A 87 -15.18 -0.54 4.93
C PRO A 87 -16.56 -0.51 4.27
N ALA A 88 -17.64 -0.84 5.01
CA ALA A 88 -19.00 -0.88 4.48
C ALA A 88 -19.55 0.52 4.10
N THR A 89 -18.92 1.59 4.58
CA THR A 89 -19.28 2.97 4.25
C THR A 89 -18.81 3.41 2.86
N TYR A 90 -17.93 2.63 2.23
CA TYR A 90 -17.34 2.94 0.92
C TYR A 90 -17.98 2.13 -0.21
N ASN A 91 -17.81 2.60 -1.44
CA ASN A 91 -18.15 1.78 -2.62
C ASN A 91 -17.26 0.51 -2.66
N PRO A 92 -17.66 -0.56 -3.38
CA PRO A 92 -16.94 -1.84 -3.39
C PRO A 92 -15.47 -1.75 -3.80
N TYR A 93 -15.12 -0.76 -4.62
CA TYR A 93 -13.72 -0.53 -5.01
C TYR A 93 -12.91 0.07 -3.86
N GLN A 94 -13.42 1.11 -3.19
CA GLN A 94 -12.75 1.77 -2.08
C GLN A 94 -12.76 0.93 -0.79
N ALA A 95 -13.78 0.09 -0.58
CA ALA A 95 -13.87 -0.85 0.55
C ALA A 95 -12.66 -1.82 0.65
N ARG A 96 -11.85 -1.94 -0.40
CA ARG A 96 -10.59 -2.72 -0.38
C ARG A 96 -9.43 -2.00 0.33
N LEU A 97 -9.71 -0.96 1.11
CA LEU A 97 -8.72 -0.12 1.80
C LEU A 97 -7.72 -0.93 2.64
N ILE A 98 -8.19 -1.94 3.37
CA ILE A 98 -7.36 -2.79 4.24
C ILE A 98 -6.23 -3.45 3.42
N GLY A 99 -6.58 -4.09 2.30
CA GLY A 99 -5.58 -4.72 1.42
C GLY A 99 -4.61 -3.72 0.80
N ARG A 100 -5.07 -2.52 0.43
CA ARG A 100 -4.22 -1.48 -0.16
C ARG A 100 -3.26 -0.86 0.83
N VAL A 101 -3.70 -0.63 2.06
CA VAL A 101 -2.80 -0.19 3.14
C VAL A 101 -1.79 -1.28 3.45
N GLY A 102 -2.22 -2.56 3.50
CA GLY A 102 -1.34 -3.71 3.69
C GLY A 102 -0.22 -3.80 2.64
N GLU A 103 -0.51 -3.48 1.36
CA GLU A 103 0.53 -3.43 0.30
C GLU A 103 1.66 -2.44 0.63
N LEU A 104 1.34 -1.28 1.19
CA LEU A 104 2.32 -0.27 1.57
C LEU A 104 3.10 -0.65 2.83
N LEU A 105 2.46 -1.37 3.75
CA LEU A 105 3.08 -1.79 5.01
C LEU A 105 4.18 -2.85 4.81
N LEU A 106 4.16 -3.61 3.73
CA LEU A 106 5.23 -4.55 3.41
C LEU A 106 6.60 -3.86 3.32
N ASP A 107 6.69 -2.75 2.58
CA ASP A 107 7.93 -1.98 2.47
C ASP A 107 8.34 -1.33 3.81
N VAL A 108 7.38 -0.97 4.64
CA VAL A 108 7.64 -0.43 5.99
C VAL A 108 8.28 -1.52 6.87
N TRP A 109 7.71 -2.73 6.85
CA TRP A 109 8.22 -3.85 7.63
C TRP A 109 9.60 -4.31 7.17
N ILE A 110 9.81 -4.44 5.85
CA ILE A 110 11.10 -4.80 5.25
C ILE A 110 12.19 -3.80 5.63
N GLU A 111 11.93 -2.51 5.50
CA GLU A 111 12.88 -1.44 5.82
C GLU A 111 13.21 -1.42 7.31
N LYS A 112 12.21 -1.53 8.18
CA LYS A 112 12.36 -1.49 9.63
C LYS A 112 13.20 -2.65 10.16
N ASN A 113 12.96 -3.86 9.61
CA ASN A 113 13.60 -5.09 10.08
C ASN A 113 14.85 -5.46 9.26
N HIS A 114 15.28 -4.57 8.34
CA HIS A 114 16.48 -4.80 7.50
C HIS A 114 16.42 -6.14 6.75
N ILE A 115 15.24 -6.52 6.26
CA ILE A 115 15.04 -7.80 5.57
C ILE A 115 15.71 -7.77 4.20
N HIS A 116 16.61 -8.71 3.95
CA HIS A 116 17.20 -8.89 2.63
C HIS A 116 16.20 -9.46 1.63
N TYR A 117 16.12 -8.83 0.46
CA TYR A 117 15.21 -9.28 -0.61
C TYR A 117 15.89 -9.24 -1.98
N CYS A 118 15.33 -9.99 -2.91
CA CYS A 118 15.60 -9.85 -4.34
C CYS A 118 14.30 -9.58 -5.09
N GLU A 119 14.41 -8.92 -6.24
CA GLU A 119 13.27 -8.55 -7.06
C GLU A 119 13.21 -9.38 -8.34
N VAL A 120 11.99 -9.81 -8.71
CA VAL A 120 11.72 -10.51 -9.97
C VAL A 120 10.72 -9.72 -10.82
N PRO A 121 10.79 -9.80 -12.14
CA PRO A 121 9.82 -9.14 -13.01
C PRO A 121 8.43 -9.74 -12.86
N VAL A 122 7.41 -8.89 -12.96
CA VAL A 122 6.00 -9.31 -13.02
C VAL A 122 5.56 -9.42 -14.48
N LEU A 123 4.99 -10.56 -14.85
CA LEU A 123 4.36 -10.74 -16.14
C LEU A 123 2.85 -10.56 -16.01
N TYR A 124 2.31 -9.62 -16.77
CA TYR A 124 0.87 -9.41 -16.86
C TYR A 124 0.33 -10.32 -17.96
N MET A 125 -0.56 -11.25 -17.61
CA MET A 125 -1.20 -12.15 -18.57
C MET A 125 -2.27 -11.44 -19.42
N GLU A 126 -2.82 -10.34 -18.92
CA GLU A 126 -3.81 -9.52 -19.60
C GLU A 126 -3.21 -8.22 -20.15
N LYS A 127 -3.78 -7.74 -21.26
CA LYS A 127 -3.37 -6.47 -21.86
C LYS A 127 -3.91 -5.31 -20.99
N VAL A 128 -3.00 -4.55 -20.42
CA VAL A 128 -3.35 -3.34 -19.65
C VAL A 128 -3.63 -2.18 -20.61
N ASN A 129 -4.80 -1.56 -20.48
CA ASN A 129 -5.12 -0.34 -21.25
C ASN A 129 -4.48 0.89 -20.57
N TRP A 130 -3.21 1.15 -20.93
CA TRP A 130 -2.41 2.24 -20.36
C TRP A 130 -3.02 3.63 -20.61
N PHE A 131 -3.73 3.82 -21.73
CA PHE A 131 -4.35 5.10 -22.06
C PHE A 131 -5.53 5.39 -21.10
N HIS A 132 -6.38 4.41 -20.88
CA HIS A 132 -7.50 4.54 -19.94
C HIS A 132 -6.99 4.79 -18.51
N LYS A 133 -5.97 4.05 -18.10
CA LYS A 133 -5.32 4.19 -16.80
C LYS A 133 -4.67 5.57 -16.61
N GLY A 134 -3.99 6.10 -17.63
CA GLY A 134 -3.40 7.44 -17.61
C GLY A 134 -4.47 8.54 -17.50
N LYS A 135 -5.58 8.42 -18.22
CA LYS A 135 -6.71 9.36 -18.15
C LYS A 135 -7.36 9.38 -16.76
N ALA A 136 -7.60 8.20 -16.17
CA ALA A 136 -8.16 8.09 -14.82
C ALA A 136 -7.22 8.71 -13.77
N PHE A 137 -5.91 8.49 -13.90
CA PHE A 137 -4.92 9.10 -13.04
C PHE A 137 -4.94 10.64 -13.12
N LEU A 138 -5.00 11.21 -14.33
CA LEU A 138 -5.08 12.67 -14.50
C LEU A 138 -6.36 13.25 -13.90
N LYS A 139 -7.49 12.58 -14.05
CA LYS A 139 -8.74 12.97 -13.41
C LYS A 139 -8.65 12.94 -11.87
N ALA A 140 -8.10 11.86 -11.30
CA ALA A 140 -7.92 11.75 -9.86
C ALA A 140 -7.03 12.88 -9.32
N LYS A 141 -5.95 13.20 -10.03
CA LYS A 141 -5.00 14.22 -9.60
C LYS A 141 -5.52 15.66 -9.73
N PHE A 142 -6.17 16.00 -10.85
CA PHE A 142 -6.53 17.40 -11.15
C PHE A 142 -8.00 17.74 -10.88
N LEU A 143 -8.89 16.75 -10.90
CA LEU A 143 -10.32 16.94 -10.68
C LEU A 143 -10.80 16.39 -9.34
N GLY A 144 -9.94 15.70 -8.58
CA GLY A 144 -10.30 15.11 -7.30
C GLY A 144 -11.24 13.88 -7.41
N GLU A 145 -11.44 13.33 -8.63
CA GLU A 145 -12.27 12.15 -8.84
C GLU A 145 -11.52 10.90 -8.33
N LYS A 146 -12.04 10.26 -7.27
CA LYS A 146 -11.47 9.01 -6.75
C LYS A 146 -11.71 7.86 -7.73
N TYR A 147 -10.83 6.84 -7.69
CA TYR A 147 -11.04 5.64 -8.48
C TYR A 147 -12.28 4.88 -8.00
N ASP A 148 -13.05 4.36 -8.93
CA ASP A 148 -14.27 3.57 -8.72
C ASP A 148 -14.17 2.13 -9.28
N SER A 149 -13.11 1.85 -10.05
CA SER A 149 -12.89 0.57 -10.72
C SER A 149 -11.40 0.23 -10.86
N SER A 150 -11.11 -1.06 -11.07
CA SER A 150 -9.78 -1.55 -11.44
C SER A 150 -9.52 -1.37 -12.95
N PHE A 151 -8.25 -1.17 -13.33
CA PHE A 151 -7.83 -0.98 -14.72
C PHE A 151 -6.88 -2.09 -15.16
#